data_e57162d8d4243c2af3a05dc07ee6b6c1
#
_entry.id   e57162d8d4243c2af3a05dc07ee6b6c1
#
_cell.length_a   1.000
_cell.length_b   1.000
_cell.length_c   1.000
_cell.angle_alpha   90.00
_cell.angle_beta   90.00
_cell.angle_gamma   90.00
#
_symmetry.space_group_name_H-M   'P 1'
#
loop_
_entity.id
_entity.type
_entity.pdbx_description
1 polymer ?
#
loop_
_entity_poly.entity_id
_entity_poly.type
_entity_poly.pdbx_seq_one_letter_code
_entity_poly.pdbx_strand_id
1 'polypeptide(L)'
;MFHWVAAAIGPYLVAQCGSVSTLGRGQRLLDWTLLHGTLYAANADSLCNPCRCEPASEAQQMDLKADLIRALQNNEFELEYQPILDIEGGRIVGFEALLRWQHPARGQISPAQFIPFAEESGLIVPIGSWALEQACAAASRWPEELRVAVNVSARQIERSLLQTIAGSLSRSSLSPQRLEIEITESRSLCTNTSFALIDDLKALGVSIVLDDFGTGYSSLKYLKKFSVSKIKIDKCFVSEIDHCPVSQAIFSSVIKLARSLKMRVTAEGVETTKQFEWIRSTGCNEIQGFLFGRPLREADLILFLDRVKDMSVDEFLADNGKNRN
;
A
#
# COMPACT_ATOMS: atom_id res chain seq x y z
N MET A 1 -3.94 20.62 -28.88
CA MET A 1 -3.01 20.49 -27.74
C MET A 1 -2.68 19.01 -27.49
N PHE A 2 -2.39 18.25 -28.61
CA PHE A 2 -2.21 16.81 -28.60
C PHE A 2 -0.90 16.39 -29.34
N HIS A 3 0.11 17.24 -29.37
CA HIS A 3 1.29 17.02 -30.23
C HIS A 3 2.61 16.74 -29.48
N TRP A 4 2.60 16.55 -28.14
CA TRP A 4 3.85 16.40 -27.36
C TRP A 4 4.06 15.02 -26.70
N VAL A 5 3.15 14.08 -26.85
CA VAL A 5 3.31 12.71 -26.26
C VAL A 5 3.83 11.69 -27.29
N ALA A 6 3.77 11.99 -28.58
CA ALA A 6 4.21 11.06 -29.64
C ALA A 6 5.72 11.05 -29.90
N ALA A 7 6.49 11.99 -29.37
CA ALA A 7 7.93 12.12 -29.69
C ALA A 7 8.88 11.29 -28.80
N ALA A 8 8.40 10.66 -27.72
CA ALA A 8 9.26 9.96 -26.76
C ALA A 8 9.29 8.42 -26.93
N ILE A 9 8.49 7.85 -27.83
CA ILE A 9 8.37 6.37 -27.99
C ILE A 9 8.84 5.88 -29.37
N GLY A 10 9.40 6.75 -30.19
CA GLY A 10 9.61 6.53 -31.61
C GLY A 10 10.71 5.57 -32.10
N PRO A 11 11.79 5.17 -31.42
CA PRO A 11 12.82 4.34 -32.04
C PRO A 11 12.81 2.85 -31.71
N TYR A 12 12.05 2.37 -30.72
CA TYR A 12 12.18 0.97 -30.27
C TYR A 12 11.17 -0.03 -30.83
N LEU A 13 10.17 0.41 -31.59
CA LEU A 13 9.09 -0.46 -32.11
C LEU A 13 9.29 -0.95 -33.56
N VAL A 14 10.38 -0.59 -34.24
CA VAL A 14 10.58 -0.94 -35.66
C VAL A 14 11.43 -2.21 -35.87
N ALA A 15 12.00 -2.80 -34.83
CA ALA A 15 12.98 -3.89 -34.97
C ALA A 15 12.42 -5.32 -34.96
N GLN A 16 11.12 -5.55 -34.80
CA GLN A 16 10.54 -6.93 -34.73
C GLN A 16 9.35 -7.24 -35.65
N CYS A 17 9.00 -6.43 -36.60
CA CYS A 17 8.01 -6.81 -37.59
C CYS A 17 8.63 -6.90 -38.99
N GLY A 18 9.05 -8.09 -39.37
CA GLY A 18 9.38 -8.42 -40.76
C GLY A 18 8.14 -8.39 -41.64
N SER A 19 8.30 -7.80 -42.85
CA SER A 19 7.38 -7.80 -44.01
C SER A 19 6.05 -7.05 -43.86
N VAL A 20 6.07 -5.75 -44.22
CA VAL A 20 4.86 -5.01 -44.59
C VAL A 20 4.69 -5.14 -46.13
N SER A 21 3.65 -5.87 -46.56
CA SER A 21 3.15 -5.80 -47.90
C SER A 21 2.24 -4.56 -48.03
N THR A 22 2.55 -3.74 -49.03
CA THR A 22 1.79 -2.54 -49.42
C THR A 22 0.36 -2.88 -49.84
N LEU A 23 -0.62 -2.36 -49.12
CA LEU A 23 -2.02 -2.29 -49.53
C LEU A 23 -2.52 -0.84 -49.56
N GLY A 24 -3.24 -0.53 -50.65
CA GLY A 24 -3.58 0.74 -51.18
C GLY A 24 -4.42 1.66 -50.28
N ARG A 25 -4.37 2.95 -50.68
CA ARG A 25 -5.14 4.07 -50.13
C ARG A 25 -6.65 3.79 -50.15
N GLY A 26 -7.27 3.83 -49.01
CA GLY A 26 -8.68 4.10 -48.91
C GLY A 26 -9.52 3.06 -48.18
N GLN A 27 -9.41 2.97 -46.87
CA GLN A 27 -10.51 2.50 -46.00
C GLN A 27 -10.22 2.72 -44.52
N ARG A 28 -10.94 3.68 -43.97
CA ARG A 28 -11.64 3.80 -42.68
C ARG A 28 -10.92 3.58 -41.35
N LEU A 29 -11.00 4.64 -40.62
CA LEU A 29 -10.72 4.89 -39.18
C LEU A 29 -11.49 4.00 -38.15
N LEU A 30 -11.94 2.82 -38.51
CA LEU A 30 -12.80 2.00 -37.63
C LEU A 30 -12.12 0.75 -37.02
N ASP A 31 -10.91 0.40 -37.46
CA ASP A 31 -10.25 -0.82 -36.97
C ASP A 31 -9.22 -0.65 -35.85
N TRP A 32 -9.02 0.58 -35.39
CA TRP A 32 -8.03 0.87 -34.35
C TRP A 32 -8.46 0.48 -32.94
N THR A 33 -9.76 0.42 -32.69
CA THR A 33 -10.32 0.10 -31.37
C THR A 33 -10.34 -1.40 -31.07
N LEU A 34 -10.37 -2.25 -32.08
CA LEU A 34 -10.37 -3.71 -31.88
C LEU A 34 -8.97 -4.31 -31.73
N LEU A 35 -7.95 -3.73 -32.36
CA LEU A 35 -6.57 -4.22 -32.25
C LEU A 35 -5.92 -3.86 -30.90
N HIS A 36 -6.31 -2.77 -30.27
CA HIS A 36 -5.78 -2.40 -28.95
C HIS A 36 -6.41 -3.17 -27.80
N GLY A 37 -7.66 -3.60 -27.94
CA GLY A 37 -8.32 -4.45 -26.95
C GLY A 37 -7.71 -5.85 -26.82
N THR A 38 -7.26 -6.42 -27.94
CA THR A 38 -6.74 -7.80 -27.98
C THR A 38 -5.27 -7.89 -27.60
N LEU A 39 -4.47 -6.87 -27.85
CA LEU A 39 -3.06 -6.81 -27.43
C LEU A 39 -2.87 -6.52 -25.93
N TYR A 40 -3.80 -5.79 -25.31
CA TYR A 40 -3.78 -5.57 -23.86
C TYR A 40 -4.24 -6.80 -23.06
N ALA A 41 -5.14 -7.62 -23.63
CA ALA A 41 -5.59 -8.84 -22.98
C ALA A 41 -4.55 -9.97 -23.03
N ALA A 42 -3.69 -10.01 -24.07
CA ALA A 42 -2.71 -11.07 -24.24
C ALA A 42 -1.43 -10.89 -23.38
N ASN A 43 -1.13 -9.68 -22.92
CA ASN A 43 0.05 -9.40 -22.08
C ASN A 43 -0.29 -9.20 -20.58
N ALA A 44 -1.57 -9.07 -20.22
CA ALA A 44 -1.97 -8.99 -18.82
C ALA A 44 -1.91 -10.33 -18.09
N ASP A 45 -2.01 -11.44 -18.82
CA ASP A 45 -1.99 -12.80 -18.25
C ASP A 45 -0.57 -13.31 -17.89
N SER A 46 0.49 -12.60 -18.28
CA SER A 46 1.87 -13.01 -17.99
C SER A 46 2.59 -12.15 -16.95
N LEU A 47 1.97 -11.06 -16.45
CA LEU A 47 2.62 -10.11 -15.54
C LEU A 47 2.15 -10.17 -14.09
N CYS A 48 1.05 -10.83 -13.79
CA CYS A 48 0.66 -11.19 -12.43
C CYS A 48 -0.22 -12.43 -12.51
N ASN A 49 0.22 -13.53 -11.94
CA ASN A 49 -0.64 -14.67 -11.72
C ASN A 49 -1.58 -14.29 -10.55
N PRO A 50 -2.82 -13.81 -10.77
CA PRO A 50 -3.74 -13.66 -9.67
C PRO A 50 -4.00 -15.09 -9.20
N CYS A 51 -3.69 -15.38 -7.93
CA CYS A 51 -4.21 -16.58 -7.29
C CYS A 51 -5.69 -16.66 -7.64
N ARG A 52 -6.09 -17.63 -8.47
CA ARG A 52 -7.49 -17.96 -8.69
C ARG A 52 -8.02 -18.58 -7.39
N CYS A 53 -8.41 -17.71 -6.46
CA CYS A 53 -9.31 -18.13 -5.41
C CYS A 53 -10.65 -18.39 -6.11
N GLU A 54 -11.08 -19.64 -6.19
CA GLU A 54 -12.45 -19.97 -6.59
C GLU A 54 -13.40 -19.21 -5.65
N PRO A 55 -14.44 -18.57 -6.20
CA PRO A 55 -15.41 -17.86 -5.34
C PRO A 55 -15.97 -18.85 -4.33
N ALA A 56 -15.88 -18.49 -3.04
CA ALA A 56 -16.45 -19.30 -1.96
C ALA A 56 -17.93 -19.55 -2.21
N SER A 57 -18.41 -20.78 -1.92
CA SER A 57 -19.82 -21.10 -2.05
C SER A 57 -20.67 -20.22 -1.11
N GLU A 58 -21.95 -19.99 -1.44
CA GLU A 58 -22.86 -19.19 -0.60
C GLU A 58 -22.89 -19.66 0.86
N ALA A 59 -22.82 -20.97 1.10
CA ALA A 59 -22.73 -21.54 2.45
C ALA A 59 -21.42 -21.14 3.15
N GLN A 60 -20.29 -21.15 2.45
CA GLN A 60 -19.00 -20.72 3.01
C GLN A 60 -18.97 -19.22 3.30
N GLN A 61 -19.66 -18.40 2.50
CA GLN A 61 -19.80 -16.96 2.74
C GLN A 61 -20.70 -16.66 3.94
N MET A 62 -21.78 -17.39 4.13
CA MET A 62 -22.63 -17.26 5.32
C MET A 62 -21.90 -17.65 6.60
N ASP A 63 -21.13 -18.74 6.59
CA ASP A 63 -20.28 -19.14 7.71
C ASP A 63 -19.25 -18.08 8.05
N LEU A 64 -18.59 -17.52 7.04
CA LEU A 64 -17.56 -16.48 7.24
C LEU A 64 -18.13 -15.20 7.85
N LYS A 65 -19.36 -14.81 7.49
CA LYS A 65 -20.03 -13.65 8.07
C LYS A 65 -20.32 -13.83 9.55
N ALA A 66 -20.86 -14.99 9.92
CA ALA A 66 -21.12 -15.32 11.33
C ALA A 66 -19.81 -15.37 12.12
N ASP A 67 -18.76 -15.96 11.53
CA ASP A 67 -17.43 -16.03 12.11
C ASP A 67 -16.82 -14.64 12.33
N LEU A 68 -16.93 -13.70 11.37
CA LEU A 68 -16.43 -12.33 11.54
C LEU A 68 -17.15 -11.55 12.64
N ILE A 69 -18.48 -11.70 12.76
CA ILE A 69 -19.26 -11.07 13.83
C ILE A 69 -18.81 -11.61 15.19
N ARG A 70 -18.64 -12.93 15.30
CA ARG A 70 -18.14 -13.59 16.50
C ARG A 70 -16.72 -13.13 16.83
N ALA A 71 -15.86 -13.00 15.83
CA ALA A 71 -14.47 -12.60 15.99
C ALA A 71 -14.31 -11.24 16.67
N LEU A 72 -15.18 -10.26 16.31
CA LEU A 72 -15.23 -8.95 16.95
C LEU A 72 -15.62 -9.03 18.44
N GLN A 73 -16.50 -9.99 18.81
CA GLN A 73 -16.99 -10.13 20.18
C GLN A 73 -16.03 -10.92 21.07
N ASN A 74 -15.24 -11.83 20.49
CA ASN A 74 -14.42 -12.79 21.21
C ASN A 74 -12.92 -12.51 21.17
N ASN A 75 -12.50 -11.30 20.74
CA ASN A 75 -11.08 -10.91 20.64
C ASN A 75 -10.26 -11.89 19.76
N GLU A 76 -10.84 -12.34 18.63
CA GLU A 76 -10.14 -13.19 17.67
C GLU A 76 -9.26 -12.37 16.70
N PHE A 77 -9.39 -11.03 16.69
CA PHE A 77 -8.52 -10.13 15.96
C PHE A 77 -7.34 -9.67 16.81
N GLU A 78 -6.19 -9.57 16.18
CA GLU A 78 -4.98 -8.98 16.75
C GLU A 78 -4.30 -8.08 15.72
N LEU A 79 -3.41 -7.18 16.18
CA LEU A 79 -2.56 -6.36 15.32
C LEU A 79 -1.12 -6.83 15.43
N GLU A 80 -0.47 -6.96 14.29
CA GLU A 80 0.98 -7.03 14.18
C GLU A 80 1.50 -5.73 13.58
N TYR A 81 2.74 -5.39 13.89
CA TYR A 81 3.35 -4.11 13.55
C TYR A 81 4.60 -4.33 12.72
N GLN A 82 4.58 -3.87 11.48
CA GLN A 82 5.72 -3.99 10.58
C GLN A 82 6.54 -2.70 10.57
N PRO A 83 7.88 -2.77 10.79
CA PRO A 83 8.72 -1.59 10.89
C PRO A 83 8.83 -0.85 9.56
N ILE A 84 8.80 0.49 9.63
CA ILE A 84 9.07 1.43 8.54
C ILE A 84 10.38 2.15 8.87
N LEU A 85 11.34 2.09 7.95
CA LEU A 85 12.67 2.66 8.12
C LEU A 85 12.84 3.90 7.24
N ASP A 86 13.34 4.97 7.82
CA ASP A 86 13.81 6.16 7.08
C ASP A 86 15.20 5.90 6.54
N ILE A 87 15.36 6.04 5.21
CA ILE A 87 16.62 5.67 4.52
C ILE A 87 17.76 6.61 4.87
N GLU A 88 17.48 7.91 4.93
CA GLU A 88 18.50 8.95 5.18
C GLU A 88 18.97 8.92 6.63
N GLY A 89 18.04 8.88 7.57
CA GLY A 89 18.35 8.83 9.01
C GLY A 89 18.78 7.47 9.49
N GLY A 90 18.57 6.40 8.72
CA GLY A 90 18.98 5.05 9.07
C GLY A 90 18.27 4.47 10.30
N ARG A 91 17.05 4.92 10.60
CA ARG A 91 16.31 4.57 11.82
C ARG A 91 14.86 4.21 11.55
N ILE A 92 14.28 3.42 12.44
CA ILE A 92 12.84 3.17 12.44
C ILE A 92 12.10 4.48 12.76
N VAL A 93 11.10 4.80 11.96
CA VAL A 93 10.28 6.01 12.09
C VAL A 93 8.82 5.71 12.40
N GLY A 94 8.43 4.45 12.36
CA GLY A 94 7.08 4.01 12.68
C GLY A 94 6.85 2.55 12.34
N PHE A 95 5.60 2.17 12.46
CA PHE A 95 5.13 0.82 12.16
C PHE A 95 3.79 0.88 11.44
N GLU A 96 3.60 -0.03 10.49
CA GLU A 96 2.27 -0.31 9.92
C GLU A 96 1.56 -1.35 10.77
N ALA A 97 0.34 -1.03 11.20
CA ALA A 97 -0.55 -1.94 11.93
C ALA A 97 -1.28 -2.84 10.95
N LEU A 98 -0.99 -4.12 11.01
CA LEU A 98 -1.49 -5.15 10.12
C LEU A 98 -2.48 -6.05 10.86
N LEU A 99 -3.72 -6.07 10.40
CA LEU A 99 -4.79 -6.88 10.97
C LEU A 99 -4.52 -8.38 10.78
N ARG A 100 -4.72 -9.15 11.85
CA ARG A 100 -4.65 -10.61 11.86
C ARG A 100 -5.92 -11.18 12.45
N TRP A 101 -6.35 -12.32 11.95
CA TRP A 101 -7.49 -13.05 12.49
C TRP A 101 -7.08 -14.44 12.91
N GLN A 102 -7.16 -14.70 14.21
CA GLN A 102 -6.87 -16.00 14.83
C GLN A 102 -8.19 -16.75 15.07
N HIS A 103 -8.62 -17.50 14.06
CA HIS A 103 -9.87 -18.26 14.16
C HIS A 103 -9.68 -19.51 15.02
N PRO A 104 -10.55 -19.78 16.03
CA PRO A 104 -10.34 -20.84 17.00
C PRO A 104 -10.26 -22.24 16.41
N ALA A 105 -10.97 -22.50 15.29
CA ALA A 105 -10.97 -23.81 14.64
C ALA A 105 -10.11 -23.89 13.37
N ARG A 106 -9.82 -22.72 12.70
CA ARG A 106 -9.13 -22.68 11.40
C ARG A 106 -7.71 -22.14 11.51
N GLY A 107 -7.29 -21.70 12.71
CA GLY A 107 -6.01 -21.01 12.91
C GLY A 107 -6.00 -19.62 12.27
N GLN A 108 -4.84 -19.16 11.86
CA GLN A 108 -4.70 -17.83 11.26
C GLN A 108 -5.33 -17.77 9.85
N ILE A 109 -6.32 -16.88 9.69
CA ILE A 109 -6.96 -16.60 8.40
C ILE A 109 -6.27 -15.39 7.77
N SER A 110 -5.87 -15.53 6.50
CA SER A 110 -5.18 -14.46 5.76
C SER A 110 -6.08 -13.24 5.55
N PRO A 111 -5.56 -12.01 5.73
CA PRO A 111 -6.26 -10.77 5.37
C PRO A 111 -6.82 -10.77 3.95
N ALA A 112 -6.08 -11.32 2.98
CA ALA A 112 -6.53 -11.43 1.59
C ALA A 112 -7.81 -12.29 1.42
N GLN A 113 -8.11 -13.17 2.37
CA GLN A 113 -9.31 -14.01 2.35
C GLN A 113 -10.51 -13.32 3.00
N PHE A 114 -10.33 -12.62 4.12
CA PHE A 114 -11.46 -12.10 4.88
C PHE A 114 -11.75 -10.62 4.66
N ILE A 115 -10.76 -9.79 4.31
CA ILE A 115 -10.97 -8.34 4.08
C ILE A 115 -11.96 -8.07 2.95
N PRO A 116 -11.82 -8.68 1.74
CA PRO A 116 -12.79 -8.46 0.66
C PRO A 116 -14.22 -8.79 1.10
N PHE A 117 -14.37 -9.87 1.84
CA PHE A 117 -15.68 -10.29 2.36
C PHE A 117 -16.20 -9.34 3.47
N ALA A 118 -15.32 -8.84 4.34
CA ALA A 118 -15.69 -7.84 5.35
C ALA A 118 -16.13 -6.51 4.68
N GLU A 119 -15.51 -6.15 3.56
CA GLU A 119 -15.92 -5.00 2.75
C GLU A 119 -17.30 -5.18 2.12
N GLU A 120 -17.55 -6.33 1.47
CA GLU A 120 -18.83 -6.64 0.85
C GLU A 120 -19.97 -6.67 1.88
N SER A 121 -19.74 -7.27 3.04
CA SER A 121 -20.72 -7.39 4.11
C SER A 121 -20.89 -6.14 4.97
N GLY A 122 -20.04 -5.11 4.80
CA GLY A 122 -20.00 -3.90 5.62
C GLY A 122 -19.35 -4.09 6.99
N LEU A 123 -18.89 -5.29 7.33
CA LEU A 123 -18.21 -5.58 8.60
C LEU A 123 -16.83 -4.94 8.71
N ILE A 124 -16.25 -4.51 7.57
CA ILE A 124 -14.98 -3.77 7.57
C ILE A 124 -15.06 -2.48 8.39
N VAL A 125 -16.25 -1.86 8.52
CA VAL A 125 -16.42 -0.63 9.30
C VAL A 125 -16.18 -0.86 10.80
N PRO A 126 -16.88 -1.77 11.49
CA PRO A 126 -16.60 -2.05 12.91
C PRO A 126 -15.21 -2.69 13.12
N ILE A 127 -14.72 -3.54 12.21
CA ILE A 127 -13.38 -4.14 12.29
C ILE A 127 -12.31 -3.04 12.20
N GLY A 128 -12.42 -2.14 11.23
CA GLY A 128 -11.47 -1.05 11.06
C GLY A 128 -11.52 -0.01 12.18
N SER A 129 -12.71 0.24 12.76
CA SER A 129 -12.83 1.08 13.97
C SER A 129 -12.08 0.48 15.13
N TRP A 130 -12.23 -0.84 15.36
CA TRP A 130 -11.49 -1.58 16.38
C TRP A 130 -9.97 -1.50 16.12
N ALA A 131 -9.54 -1.73 14.88
CA ALA A 131 -8.12 -1.69 14.52
C ALA A 131 -7.51 -0.30 14.79
N LEU A 132 -8.21 0.79 14.43
CA LEU A 132 -7.80 2.16 14.72
C LEU A 132 -7.66 2.41 16.24
N GLU A 133 -8.61 1.96 17.03
CA GLU A 133 -8.55 2.10 18.50
C GLU A 133 -7.35 1.37 19.09
N GLN A 134 -7.14 0.12 18.69
CA GLN A 134 -6.01 -0.69 19.18
C GLN A 134 -4.67 -0.11 18.72
N ALA A 135 -4.54 0.30 17.46
CA ALA A 135 -3.32 0.88 16.93
C ALA A 135 -2.94 2.19 17.64
N CYS A 136 -3.91 3.09 17.87
CA CYS A 136 -3.68 4.32 18.62
C CYS A 136 -3.29 4.03 20.08
N ALA A 137 -3.96 3.07 20.73
CA ALA A 137 -3.66 2.67 22.09
C ALA A 137 -2.26 2.05 22.22
N ALA A 138 -1.83 1.23 21.27
CA ALA A 138 -0.48 0.68 21.21
C ALA A 138 0.57 1.79 21.00
N ALA A 139 0.36 2.61 19.97
CA ALA A 139 1.31 3.68 19.61
C ALA A 139 1.50 4.73 20.71
N SER A 140 0.50 4.95 21.57
CA SER A 140 0.65 5.89 22.71
C SER A 140 1.71 5.44 23.73
N ARG A 141 2.06 4.15 23.73
CA ARG A 141 3.10 3.57 24.62
C ARG A 141 4.50 3.55 24.00
N TRP A 142 4.60 3.89 22.69
CA TRP A 142 5.89 3.91 22.00
C TRP A 142 6.62 5.26 22.19
N PRO A 143 7.93 5.32 21.90
CA PRO A 143 8.66 6.58 21.80
C PRO A 143 7.93 7.63 20.97
N GLU A 144 7.96 8.89 21.39
CA GLU A 144 7.13 9.97 20.80
C GLU A 144 7.42 10.24 19.33
N GLU A 145 8.62 9.96 18.87
CA GLU A 145 9.04 10.11 17.47
C GLU A 145 8.46 9.05 16.52
N LEU A 146 7.93 7.94 17.05
CA LEU A 146 7.41 6.84 16.22
C LEU A 146 5.95 7.05 15.86
N ARG A 147 5.65 6.77 14.60
CA ARG A 147 4.30 6.86 14.02
C ARG A 147 3.68 5.48 13.92
N VAL A 148 2.35 5.45 13.84
CA VAL A 148 1.59 4.25 13.47
C VAL A 148 0.81 4.54 12.19
N ALA A 149 0.93 3.65 11.21
CA ALA A 149 0.14 3.66 10.00
C ALA A 149 -0.98 2.61 10.09
N VAL A 150 -2.19 2.98 9.68
CA VAL A 150 -3.37 2.12 9.77
C VAL A 150 -4.12 2.13 8.44
N ASN A 151 -4.36 0.94 7.91
CA ASN A 151 -5.13 0.73 6.69
C ASN A 151 -6.62 1.05 6.89
N VAL A 152 -7.18 1.84 5.99
CA VAL A 152 -8.60 2.21 5.97
C VAL A 152 -9.19 1.88 4.61
N SER A 153 -10.20 1.02 4.60
CA SER A 153 -10.94 0.68 3.39
C SER A 153 -11.71 1.89 2.85
N ALA A 154 -11.83 1.96 1.53
CA ALA A 154 -12.66 2.95 0.86
C ALA A 154 -14.12 2.95 1.35
N ARG A 155 -14.61 1.80 1.86
CA ARG A 155 -15.95 1.66 2.47
C ARG A 155 -16.11 2.41 3.79
N GLN A 156 -15.00 2.74 4.45
CA GLN A 156 -14.97 3.47 5.72
C GLN A 156 -14.88 4.99 5.51
N ILE A 157 -14.64 5.47 4.28
CA ILE A 157 -14.46 6.91 3.97
C ILE A 157 -15.82 7.64 4.02
N GLU A 158 -16.35 7.75 5.23
CA GLU A 158 -17.58 8.43 5.57
C GLU A 158 -17.37 9.35 6.79
N ARG A 159 -18.31 10.24 7.08
CA ARG A 159 -18.20 11.19 8.22
C ARG A 159 -18.00 10.50 9.57
N SER A 160 -18.49 9.29 9.72
CA SER A 160 -18.28 8.45 10.91
C SER A 160 -16.79 8.16 11.17
N LEU A 161 -15.97 8.07 10.13
CA LEU A 161 -14.54 7.84 10.26
C LEU A 161 -13.84 8.98 11.03
N LEU A 162 -14.18 10.24 10.75
CA LEU A 162 -13.61 11.39 11.46
C LEU A 162 -13.88 11.30 12.97
N GLN A 163 -15.12 10.91 13.34
CA GLN A 163 -15.49 10.74 14.75
C GLN A 163 -14.74 9.57 15.40
N THR A 164 -14.60 8.45 14.68
CA THR A 164 -13.83 7.28 15.13
C THR A 164 -12.37 7.65 15.39
N ILE A 165 -11.72 8.34 14.45
CA ILE A 165 -10.32 8.76 14.57
C ILE A 165 -10.15 9.76 15.72
N ALA A 166 -10.97 10.81 15.77
CA ALA A 166 -10.91 11.79 16.84
C ALA A 166 -11.14 11.15 18.23
N GLY A 167 -12.08 10.22 18.33
CA GLY A 167 -12.33 9.46 19.56
C GLY A 167 -11.17 8.56 19.95
N SER A 168 -10.55 7.87 18.99
CA SER A 168 -9.39 6.99 19.25
C SER A 168 -8.16 7.79 19.72
N LEU A 169 -7.87 8.92 19.06
CA LEU A 169 -6.79 9.83 19.46
C LEU A 169 -7.02 10.38 20.88
N SER A 170 -8.25 10.81 21.17
CA SER A 170 -8.60 11.35 22.50
C SER A 170 -8.47 10.30 23.62
N ARG A 171 -8.97 9.07 23.38
CA ARG A 171 -8.89 7.99 24.39
C ARG A 171 -7.49 7.49 24.64
N SER A 172 -6.66 7.42 23.58
CA SER A 172 -5.27 6.96 23.68
C SER A 172 -4.29 8.08 24.10
N SER A 173 -4.70 9.34 24.01
CA SER A 173 -3.81 10.51 24.15
C SER A 173 -2.67 10.52 23.11
N LEU A 174 -2.85 9.84 21.97
CA LEU A 174 -1.89 9.85 20.89
C LEU A 174 -1.95 11.18 20.15
N SER A 175 -0.79 11.80 19.93
CA SER A 175 -0.70 13.01 19.09
C SER A 175 -1.16 12.71 17.66
N PRO A 176 -2.06 13.51 17.07
CA PRO A 176 -2.59 13.28 15.72
C PRO A 176 -1.51 13.14 14.64
N GLN A 177 -0.39 13.85 14.78
CA GLN A 177 0.75 13.84 13.86
C GLN A 177 1.47 12.47 13.84
N ARG A 178 1.22 11.62 14.83
CA ARG A 178 1.76 10.27 14.91
C ARG A 178 0.86 9.22 14.25
N LEU A 179 -0.34 9.58 13.79
CA LEU A 179 -1.24 8.69 13.08
C LEU A 179 -1.16 8.95 11.58
N GLU A 180 -0.88 7.90 10.83
CA GLU A 180 -0.96 7.86 9.38
C GLU A 180 -2.15 6.98 8.97
N ILE A 181 -3.02 7.49 8.11
CA ILE A 181 -4.15 6.74 7.54
C ILE A 181 -3.80 6.35 6.12
N GLU A 182 -3.70 5.06 5.89
CA GLU A 182 -3.41 4.47 4.58
C GLU A 182 -4.70 4.16 3.84
N ILE A 183 -4.82 4.66 2.63
CA ILE A 183 -5.98 4.45 1.76
C ILE A 183 -5.49 3.95 0.40
N THR A 184 -6.06 2.84 -0.04
CA THR A 184 -5.75 2.29 -1.37
C THR A 184 -6.35 3.16 -2.48
N GLU A 185 -5.68 3.15 -3.63
CA GLU A 185 -6.16 3.88 -4.80
C GLU A 185 -7.45 3.25 -5.36
N SER A 186 -8.60 3.88 -5.12
CA SER A 186 -9.89 3.41 -5.63
C SER A 186 -10.73 4.54 -6.24
N ARG A 187 -11.58 4.20 -7.23
CA ARG A 187 -12.51 5.17 -7.85
C ARG A 187 -13.52 5.72 -6.85
N SER A 188 -13.86 4.97 -5.82
CA SER A 188 -14.82 5.38 -4.77
C SER A 188 -14.32 6.58 -3.95
N LEU A 189 -13.00 6.82 -3.90
CA LEU A 189 -12.42 7.99 -3.24
C LEU A 189 -12.56 9.30 -4.05
N CYS A 190 -12.99 9.23 -5.30
CA CYS A 190 -13.01 10.38 -6.21
C CYS A 190 -14.28 11.23 -6.09
N THR A 191 -14.90 11.31 -4.91
CA THR A 191 -16.10 12.12 -4.65
C THR A 191 -15.74 13.41 -3.91
N ASN A 192 -16.58 14.43 -4.06
CA ASN A 192 -16.40 15.68 -3.30
C ASN A 192 -16.50 15.44 -1.78
N THR A 193 -17.30 14.48 -1.35
CA THR A 193 -17.47 14.12 0.05
C THR A 193 -16.19 13.51 0.61
N SER A 194 -15.53 12.61 -0.15
CA SER A 194 -14.26 12.01 0.26
C SER A 194 -13.15 13.06 0.36
N PHE A 195 -13.09 14.01 -0.57
CA PHE A 195 -12.10 15.11 -0.50
C PHE A 195 -12.29 15.97 0.74
N ALA A 196 -13.53 16.38 1.05
CA ALA A 196 -13.82 17.17 2.24
C ALA A 196 -13.43 16.42 3.53
N LEU A 197 -13.71 15.12 3.61
CA LEU A 197 -13.32 14.30 4.77
C LEU A 197 -11.79 14.21 4.93
N ILE A 198 -11.06 14.05 3.82
CA ILE A 198 -9.59 14.01 3.85
C ILE A 198 -9.04 15.36 4.34
N ASP A 199 -9.62 16.47 3.90
CA ASP A 199 -9.23 17.81 4.39
C ASP A 199 -9.53 17.97 5.89
N ASP A 200 -10.68 17.47 6.37
CA ASP A 200 -11.03 17.47 7.80
C ASP A 200 -10.07 16.63 8.63
N LEU A 201 -9.67 15.44 8.14
CA LEU A 201 -8.68 14.58 8.82
C LEU A 201 -7.31 15.27 8.91
N LYS A 202 -6.90 15.94 7.84
CA LYS A 202 -5.66 16.73 7.85
C LYS A 202 -5.74 17.93 8.80
N ALA A 203 -6.88 18.60 8.88
CA ALA A 203 -7.10 19.69 9.83
C ALA A 203 -7.00 19.20 11.29
N LEU A 204 -7.34 17.92 11.54
CA LEU A 204 -7.11 17.27 12.84
C LEU A 204 -5.63 17.00 13.12
N GLY A 205 -4.76 17.06 12.09
CA GLY A 205 -3.33 16.82 12.21
C GLY A 205 -2.89 15.40 11.78
N VAL A 206 -3.81 14.58 11.28
CA VAL A 206 -3.52 13.21 10.82
C VAL A 206 -2.88 13.24 9.43
N SER A 207 -1.90 12.37 9.19
CA SER A 207 -1.28 12.20 7.88
C SER A 207 -2.08 11.24 7.00
N ILE A 208 -2.27 11.60 5.72
CA ILE A 208 -2.91 10.72 4.74
C ILE A 208 -1.86 10.14 3.81
N VAL A 209 -1.88 8.84 3.65
CA VAL A 209 -0.96 8.05 2.83
C VAL A 209 -1.74 7.36 1.73
N LEU A 210 -1.25 7.46 0.50
CA LEU A 210 -1.82 6.72 -0.63
C LEU A 210 -1.07 5.41 -0.79
N ASP A 211 -1.80 4.32 -0.62
CA ASP A 211 -1.27 2.95 -0.67
C ASP A 211 -1.49 2.28 -2.04
N ASP A 212 -0.73 1.21 -2.31
CA ASP A 212 -0.76 0.40 -3.55
C ASP A 212 -0.61 1.24 -4.84
N PHE A 213 0.18 2.33 -4.78
CA PHE A 213 0.28 3.26 -5.89
C PHE A 213 0.87 2.61 -7.14
N GLY A 214 0.12 2.74 -8.25
CA GLY A 214 0.52 2.24 -9.56
C GLY A 214 -0.12 0.90 -9.95
N THR A 215 -0.84 0.24 -9.05
CA THR A 215 -1.55 -1.02 -9.34
C THR A 215 -2.97 -0.79 -9.88
N GLY A 216 -3.49 0.43 -9.74
CA GLY A 216 -4.86 0.79 -10.05
C GLY A 216 -5.03 1.85 -11.14
N TYR A 217 -6.16 2.52 -11.13
CA TYR A 217 -6.52 3.59 -12.06
C TYR A 217 -5.94 4.93 -11.60
N SER A 218 -4.62 5.03 -11.47
CA SER A 218 -3.94 6.27 -11.07
C SER A 218 -4.28 7.43 -11.99
N SER A 219 -5.32 8.18 -11.66
CA SER A 219 -5.52 9.46 -12.29
C SER A 219 -4.68 10.51 -11.56
N LEU A 220 -3.54 10.90 -12.14
CA LEU A 220 -2.69 12.02 -11.68
C LEU A 220 -3.48 13.30 -11.34
N LYS A 221 -4.70 13.42 -11.90
CA LYS A 221 -5.66 14.48 -11.58
C LYS A 221 -6.09 14.46 -10.12
N TYR A 222 -6.18 13.26 -9.52
CA TYR A 222 -6.63 13.11 -8.13
C TYR A 222 -5.49 13.32 -7.14
N LEU A 223 -4.26 12.93 -7.47
CA LEU A 223 -3.09 13.25 -6.62
C LEU A 223 -2.99 14.74 -6.28
N LYS A 224 -3.28 15.61 -7.26
CA LYS A 224 -3.31 17.06 -7.03
C LYS A 224 -4.42 17.50 -6.07
N LYS A 225 -5.54 16.76 -6.02
CA LYS A 225 -6.69 17.09 -5.18
C LYS A 225 -6.60 16.49 -3.77
N PHE A 226 -6.05 15.28 -3.64
CA PHE A 226 -6.01 14.57 -2.35
C PHE A 226 -5.06 15.19 -1.32
N SER A 227 -4.16 16.09 -1.74
CA SER A 227 -3.18 16.69 -0.80
C SER A 227 -2.56 15.63 0.15
N VAL A 228 -2.26 14.42 -0.35
CA VAL A 228 -1.65 13.36 0.45
C VAL A 228 -0.22 13.73 0.85
N SER A 229 0.23 13.27 2.01
CA SER A 229 1.58 13.55 2.52
C SER A 229 2.62 12.54 2.05
N LYS A 230 2.17 11.31 1.69
CA LYS A 230 3.04 10.18 1.37
C LYS A 230 2.39 9.27 0.33
N ILE A 231 3.22 8.62 -0.47
CA ILE A 231 2.84 7.55 -1.41
C ILE A 231 3.62 6.29 -1.03
N LYS A 232 2.95 5.13 -1.00
CA LYS A 232 3.59 3.82 -0.88
C LYS A 232 3.61 3.17 -2.26
N ILE A 233 4.80 2.77 -2.73
CA ILE A 233 4.98 2.05 -3.98
C ILE A 233 4.86 0.57 -3.68
N ASP A 234 3.88 -0.08 -4.32
CA ASP A 234 3.55 -1.49 -4.12
C ASP A 234 4.73 -2.41 -4.44
N LYS A 235 4.78 -3.52 -3.71
CA LYS A 235 5.82 -4.55 -3.83
C LYS A 235 5.97 -5.12 -5.25
N CYS A 236 4.94 -5.09 -6.10
CA CYS A 236 5.02 -5.61 -7.46
C CYS A 236 6.08 -4.86 -8.31
N PHE A 237 6.30 -3.55 -8.03
CA PHE A 237 7.35 -2.77 -8.67
C PHE A 237 8.72 -2.95 -8.01
N VAL A 238 8.75 -3.37 -6.73
CA VAL A 238 9.98 -3.55 -5.96
C VAL A 238 10.56 -4.94 -6.15
N SER A 239 9.72 -5.97 -6.32
CA SER A 239 10.15 -7.37 -6.42
C SER A 239 11.16 -7.64 -7.54
N GLU A 240 11.06 -6.92 -8.65
CA GLU A 240 11.90 -7.07 -9.84
C GLU A 240 12.86 -5.90 -10.08
N ILE A 241 12.99 -4.99 -9.11
CA ILE A 241 13.64 -3.69 -9.32
C ILE A 241 15.14 -3.80 -9.59
N ASP A 242 15.79 -4.86 -9.14
CA ASP A 242 17.21 -5.10 -9.33
C ASP A 242 17.59 -5.57 -10.75
N HIS A 243 16.62 -6.03 -11.55
CA HIS A 243 16.87 -6.58 -12.89
C HIS A 243 15.87 -6.15 -13.98
N CYS A 244 14.74 -5.51 -13.63
CA CYS A 244 13.72 -5.09 -14.59
C CYS A 244 13.79 -3.59 -14.91
N PRO A 245 14.27 -3.17 -16.12
CA PRO A 245 14.35 -1.76 -16.48
C PRO A 245 12.99 -1.04 -16.49
N VAL A 246 11.90 -1.76 -16.74
CA VAL A 246 10.55 -1.19 -16.76
C VAL A 246 10.14 -0.82 -15.33
N SER A 247 10.31 -1.73 -14.37
CA SER A 247 10.04 -1.47 -12.95
C SER A 247 10.90 -0.32 -12.42
N GLN A 248 12.17 -0.27 -12.81
CA GLN A 248 13.08 0.83 -12.50
C GLN A 248 12.62 2.17 -13.05
N ALA A 249 12.14 2.21 -14.29
CA ALA A 249 11.64 3.43 -14.93
C ALA A 249 10.36 3.93 -14.26
N ILE A 250 9.42 3.01 -13.93
CA ILE A 250 8.18 3.34 -13.22
C ILE A 250 8.52 3.89 -11.82
N PHE A 251 9.31 3.18 -11.04
CA PHE A 251 9.70 3.59 -9.70
C PHE A 251 10.36 4.98 -9.70
N SER A 252 11.35 5.19 -10.58
CA SER A 252 12.03 6.48 -10.72
C SER A 252 11.08 7.61 -11.11
N SER A 253 10.07 7.31 -11.93
CA SER A 253 9.05 8.29 -12.34
C SER A 253 8.15 8.68 -11.17
N VAL A 254 7.75 7.71 -10.34
CA VAL A 254 6.96 7.96 -9.11
C VAL A 254 7.76 8.81 -8.12
N ILE A 255 9.05 8.52 -7.90
CA ILE A 255 9.92 9.32 -7.02
C ILE A 255 9.98 10.78 -7.51
N LYS A 256 10.19 11.00 -8.81
CA LYS A 256 10.25 12.36 -9.39
C LYS A 256 8.92 13.10 -9.23
N LEU A 257 7.81 12.41 -9.47
CA LEU A 257 6.46 12.96 -9.31
C LEU A 257 6.20 13.35 -7.84
N ALA A 258 6.42 12.44 -6.91
CA ALA A 258 6.23 12.69 -5.49
C ALA A 258 7.06 13.88 -4.99
N ARG A 259 8.34 13.93 -5.39
CA ARG A 259 9.23 15.06 -5.06
C ARG A 259 8.70 16.40 -5.59
N SER A 260 8.17 16.42 -6.83
CA SER A 260 7.57 17.62 -7.43
C SER A 260 6.31 18.08 -6.69
N LEU A 261 5.60 17.14 -6.06
CA LEU A 261 4.39 17.39 -5.27
C LEU A 261 4.69 17.56 -3.76
N LYS A 262 5.96 17.52 -3.35
CA LYS A 262 6.43 17.59 -1.95
C LYS A 262 5.87 16.47 -1.07
N MET A 263 5.68 15.29 -1.65
CA MET A 263 5.23 14.08 -0.98
C MET A 263 6.43 13.20 -0.64
N ARG A 264 6.36 12.48 0.48
CA ARG A 264 7.32 11.41 0.80
C ARG A 264 6.96 10.14 0.03
N VAL A 265 7.92 9.23 -0.09
CA VAL A 265 7.70 7.92 -0.74
C VAL A 265 8.23 6.83 0.18
N THR A 266 7.40 5.80 0.37
CA THR A 266 7.78 4.53 0.99
C THR A 266 7.80 3.44 -0.09
N ALA A 267 8.87 2.67 -0.17
CA ALA A 267 8.95 1.47 -1.01
C ALA A 267 8.59 0.25 -0.18
N GLU A 268 7.65 -0.55 -0.68
CA GLU A 268 7.17 -1.75 0.00
C GLU A 268 7.80 -3.05 -0.52
N GLY A 269 7.78 -4.08 0.32
CA GLY A 269 8.24 -5.41 -0.07
C GLY A 269 9.74 -5.49 -0.38
N VAL A 270 10.57 -4.69 0.30
CA VAL A 270 12.03 -4.76 0.16
C VAL A 270 12.54 -5.99 0.91
N GLU A 271 13.04 -6.99 0.17
CA GLU A 271 13.45 -8.28 0.71
C GLU A 271 14.95 -8.56 0.57
N THR A 272 15.64 -7.87 -0.35
CA THR A 272 17.06 -8.09 -0.63
C THR A 272 17.88 -6.82 -0.50
N THR A 273 19.17 -6.99 -0.17
CA THR A 273 20.14 -5.87 -0.10
C THR A 273 20.27 -5.18 -1.47
N LYS A 274 20.19 -5.93 -2.58
CA LYS A 274 20.26 -5.35 -3.93
C LYS A 274 19.09 -4.40 -4.22
N GLN A 275 17.87 -4.82 -3.85
CA GLN A 275 16.69 -3.95 -3.95
C GLN A 275 16.88 -2.68 -3.12
N PHE A 276 17.34 -2.83 -1.87
CA PHE A 276 17.61 -1.71 -0.98
C PHE A 276 18.63 -0.71 -1.55
N GLU A 277 19.78 -1.19 -2.01
CA GLU A 277 20.83 -0.34 -2.58
C GLU A 277 20.32 0.42 -3.79
N TRP A 278 19.57 -0.24 -4.66
CA TRP A 278 18.99 0.41 -5.82
C TRP A 278 17.98 1.50 -5.41
N ILE A 279 17.04 1.17 -4.51
CA ILE A 279 16.01 2.10 -4.00
C ILE A 279 16.67 3.30 -3.31
N ARG A 280 17.67 3.05 -2.46
CA ARG A 280 18.46 4.11 -1.79
C ARG A 280 19.06 5.09 -2.79
N SER A 281 19.55 4.61 -3.93
CA SER A 281 20.16 5.45 -4.98
C SER A 281 19.17 6.42 -5.66
N THR A 282 17.85 6.14 -5.59
CA THR A 282 16.81 6.97 -6.21
C THR A 282 16.40 8.18 -5.38
N GLY A 283 16.80 8.22 -4.11
CA GLY A 283 16.34 9.22 -3.13
C GLY A 283 14.91 8.96 -2.62
N CYS A 284 14.50 7.69 -2.57
CA CYS A 284 13.32 7.25 -1.82
C CYS A 284 13.50 7.60 -0.34
N ASN A 285 12.41 7.95 0.35
CA ASN A 285 12.48 8.42 1.73
C ASN A 285 12.43 7.29 2.74
N GLU A 286 11.53 6.34 2.56
CA GLU A 286 11.23 5.29 3.51
C GLU A 286 11.14 3.94 2.81
N ILE A 287 11.38 2.89 3.57
CA ILE A 287 11.27 1.51 3.10
C ILE A 287 10.59 0.65 4.13
N GLN A 288 9.91 -0.36 3.63
CA GLN A 288 9.28 -1.42 4.40
C GLN A 288 9.46 -2.76 3.69
N GLY A 289 9.72 -3.81 4.46
CA GLY A 289 9.87 -5.15 3.87
C GLY A 289 10.60 -6.11 4.80
N PHE A 290 10.63 -7.37 4.42
CA PHE A 290 11.21 -8.43 5.23
C PHE A 290 12.73 -8.33 5.40
N LEU A 291 13.38 -7.50 4.60
CA LEU A 291 14.80 -7.20 4.80
C LEU A 291 15.04 -6.54 6.16
N PHE A 292 14.11 -5.66 6.59
CA PHE A 292 14.21 -4.87 7.81
C PHE A 292 13.39 -5.42 8.98
N GLY A 293 12.37 -6.20 8.71
CA GLY A 293 11.58 -6.84 9.74
C GLY A 293 10.28 -7.43 9.21
N ARG A 294 9.92 -8.56 9.77
CA ARG A 294 8.57 -9.11 9.62
C ARG A 294 7.64 -8.37 10.57
N PRO A 295 6.32 -8.44 10.33
CA PRO A 295 5.35 -7.97 11.32
C PRO A 295 5.60 -8.61 12.69
N LEU A 296 5.57 -7.80 13.74
CA LEU A 296 5.84 -8.16 15.13
C LEU A 296 4.57 -8.02 15.97
N ARG A 297 4.38 -8.87 16.95
CA ARG A 297 3.38 -8.64 18.00
C ARG A 297 3.81 -7.47 18.87
N GLU A 298 2.86 -6.79 19.49
CA GLU A 298 3.16 -5.64 20.35
C GLU A 298 4.15 -5.98 21.48
N ALA A 299 4.05 -7.19 22.04
CA ALA A 299 4.96 -7.63 23.09
C ALA A 299 6.43 -7.70 22.65
N ASP A 300 6.68 -8.00 21.36
CA ASP A 300 8.02 -8.15 20.80
C ASP A 300 8.58 -6.82 20.27
N LEU A 301 7.72 -5.81 20.08
CA LEU A 301 8.08 -4.52 19.47
C LEU A 301 9.05 -3.73 20.33
N ILE A 302 8.85 -3.69 21.65
CA ILE A 302 9.74 -2.96 22.58
C ILE A 302 11.14 -3.57 22.57
N LEU A 303 11.23 -4.89 22.62
CA LEU A 303 12.52 -5.61 22.53
C LEU A 303 13.21 -5.37 21.18
N PHE A 304 12.43 -5.30 20.11
CA PHE A 304 12.93 -4.96 18.78
C PHE A 304 13.49 -3.54 18.75
N LEU A 305 12.76 -2.56 19.28
CA LEU A 305 13.21 -1.16 19.34
C LEU A 305 14.47 -1.00 20.18
N ASP A 306 14.56 -1.63 21.33
CA ASP A 306 15.75 -1.59 22.20
C ASP A 306 16.98 -2.18 21.49
N ARG A 307 16.78 -3.23 20.67
CA ARG A 307 17.86 -3.85 19.87
C ARG A 307 18.37 -2.91 18.78
N VAL A 308 17.48 -2.17 18.10
CA VAL A 308 17.83 -1.43 16.87
C VAL A 308 18.11 0.06 17.11
N LYS A 309 17.85 0.60 18.29
CA LYS A 309 17.91 2.04 18.58
C LYS A 309 19.25 2.71 18.27
N ASP A 310 20.37 1.97 18.48
CA ASP A 310 21.74 2.47 18.30
C ASP A 310 22.41 1.89 17.04
N MET A 311 21.68 1.12 16.22
CA MET A 311 22.20 0.50 15.01
C MET A 311 22.12 1.43 13.81
N SER A 312 23.17 1.50 13.01
CA SER A 312 23.09 2.02 11.65
C SER A 312 22.35 1.04 10.73
N VAL A 313 21.89 1.50 9.57
CA VAL A 313 21.25 0.60 8.58
C VAL A 313 22.16 -0.54 8.17
N ASP A 314 23.45 -0.25 7.96
CA ASP A 314 24.43 -1.25 7.54
C ASP A 314 24.67 -2.31 8.62
N GLU A 315 24.73 -1.91 9.90
CA GLU A 315 24.81 -2.84 11.04
C GLU A 315 23.54 -3.68 11.17
N PHE A 316 22.37 -3.06 10.98
CA PHE A 316 21.08 -3.75 10.99
C PHE A 316 20.98 -4.83 9.88
N LEU A 317 21.44 -4.48 8.68
CA LEU A 317 21.49 -5.43 7.55
C LEU A 317 22.46 -6.59 7.81
N ALA A 318 23.61 -6.31 8.43
CA ALA A 318 24.60 -7.34 8.80
C ALA A 318 24.07 -8.29 9.87
N ASP A 319 23.32 -7.78 10.86
CA ASP A 319 22.73 -8.58 11.93
C ASP A 319 21.58 -9.48 11.42
N ASN A 320 20.70 -8.93 10.61
CA ASN A 320 19.61 -9.71 10.00
C ASN A 320 20.12 -10.78 8.99
N GLY A 321 21.24 -10.55 8.33
CA GLY A 321 21.87 -11.52 7.45
C GLY A 321 22.39 -12.76 8.20
N LYS A 322 22.80 -12.61 9.46
CA LYS A 322 23.27 -13.73 10.31
C LYS A 322 22.13 -14.60 10.85
N ASN A 323 20.95 -14.02 11.02
CA ASN A 323 19.77 -14.71 11.58
C ASN A 323 18.91 -15.44 10.52
N ARG A 324 19.33 -15.38 9.24
CA ARG A 324 18.61 -16.02 8.11
C ARG A 324 19.23 -17.35 7.64
N ASN A 325 20.35 -17.80 8.24
CA ASN A 325 21.02 -19.06 7.92
C ASN A 325 20.65 -20.14 9.00
#